data_878cd0cf56e0803d56ea7bebf939dd5c
#
_entry.id   878cd0cf56e0803d56ea7bebf939dd5c
#
_cell.length_a   1.000
_cell.length_b   1.000
_cell.length_c   1.000
_cell.angle_alpha   90.00
_cell.angle_beta   90.00
_cell.angle_gamma   90.00
#
_symmetry.space_group_name_H-M   'P 1'
#
loop_
_entity.id
_entity.type
_entity.pdbx_description
1 polymer ?
#
loop_
_entity_poly.entity_id
_entity_poly.type
_entity_poly.pdbx_seq_one_letter_code
_entity_poly.pdbx_strand_id
1 'polypeptide(L)'
;LAAIISIPISVLLGIMIGKLLNRAKGREMITSYMIAFAMDGVYQFFVLFMMGPVIPIIHNTLKLPRGYGIRNTVSLLNMRQSLDNLLAVSVGGVKTPVLTLIIIAAACLFILWFRRTKLGQDMRAVGQDMEVARDAGINVERTRVISMVISTVFAGFGMIIYLQNVGNFPTYTAHTQIGMFSIAALLVGGASVEKASIKNVFLGVILFHTMFIVAPRTGTVITGDSMIGEYFRVFVSYAVITIALVMYEAKKRKAKSAAGLQLAADQLAEEEAKAK
;
A
#
# COMPACT_ATOMS: atom_id res chain seq x y z
N LEU A 1 -12.54 -6.77 18.04
CA LEU A 1 -11.35 -7.06 18.86
C LEU A 1 -10.07 -6.91 18.03
N ALA A 2 -9.89 -7.61 16.90
CA ALA A 2 -8.68 -7.53 16.09
C ALA A 2 -8.33 -6.08 15.68
N ALA A 3 -9.31 -5.29 15.21
CA ALA A 3 -9.11 -3.89 14.85
C ALA A 3 -8.65 -3.03 16.05
N ILE A 4 -9.20 -3.25 17.24
CA ILE A 4 -8.84 -2.52 18.45
C ILE A 4 -7.41 -2.84 18.89
N ILE A 5 -7.00 -4.10 18.80
CA ILE A 5 -5.64 -4.53 19.16
C ILE A 5 -4.62 -4.09 18.12
N SER A 6 -4.99 -4.03 16.84
CA SER A 6 -4.09 -3.64 15.75
C SER A 6 -3.70 -2.15 15.81
N ILE A 7 -4.57 -1.26 16.32
CA ILE A 7 -4.29 0.18 16.40
C ILE A 7 -3.04 0.49 17.23
N PRO A 8 -2.93 0.09 18.52
CA PRO A 8 -1.75 0.42 19.31
C PRO A 8 -0.47 -0.21 18.77
N ILE A 9 -0.55 -1.42 18.19
CA ILE A 9 0.60 -2.07 17.56
C ILE A 9 1.04 -1.27 16.32
N SER A 10 0.10 -0.87 15.45
CA SER A 10 0.38 -0.06 14.27
C SER A 10 0.96 1.30 14.62
N VAL A 11 0.45 1.96 15.67
CA VAL A 11 0.99 3.23 16.18
C VAL A 11 2.43 3.06 16.67
N LEU A 12 2.71 2.03 17.46
CA LEU A 12 4.04 1.75 17.98
C LEU A 12 5.03 1.48 16.84
N LEU A 13 4.66 0.64 15.89
CA LEU A 13 5.46 0.36 14.70
C LEU A 13 5.67 1.61 13.85
N GLY A 14 4.64 2.42 13.64
CA GLY A 14 4.73 3.67 12.90
C GLY A 14 5.69 4.68 13.53
N ILE A 15 5.68 4.81 14.88
CA ILE A 15 6.63 5.64 15.62
C ILE A 15 8.06 5.11 15.47
N MET A 16 8.24 3.80 15.62
CA MET A 16 9.54 3.16 15.50
C MET A 16 10.14 3.38 14.10
N ILE A 17 9.38 3.06 13.06
CA ILE A 17 9.79 3.22 11.66
C ILE A 17 10.06 4.69 11.34
N GLY A 18 9.16 5.60 11.75
CA GLY A 18 9.32 7.03 11.51
C GLY A 18 10.58 7.62 12.14
N LYS A 19 10.91 7.21 13.38
CA LYS A 19 12.15 7.62 14.06
C LYS A 19 13.40 7.05 13.38
N LEU A 20 13.35 5.79 12.91
CA LEU A 20 14.47 5.19 12.18
C LEU A 20 14.71 5.91 10.83
N LEU A 21 13.65 6.20 10.08
CA LEU A 21 13.76 6.95 8.82
C LEU A 21 14.26 8.38 9.02
N ASN A 22 13.91 9.03 10.13
CA ASN A 22 14.45 10.35 10.44
C ASN A 22 15.96 10.34 10.71
N ARG A 23 16.52 9.23 11.23
CA ARG A 23 17.97 9.07 11.40
C ARG A 23 18.69 8.75 10.07
N ALA A 24 17.98 8.21 9.10
CA ALA A 24 18.51 7.78 7.80
C ALA A 24 18.34 8.83 6.70
N LYS A 25 18.39 10.12 7.02
CA LYS A 25 18.20 11.22 6.05
C LYS A 25 19.09 11.05 4.82
N GLY A 26 18.48 11.16 3.64
CA GLY A 26 19.16 10.98 2.34
C GLY A 26 19.28 9.52 1.87
N ARG A 27 18.97 8.54 2.74
CA ARG A 27 19.01 7.10 2.41
C ARG A 27 17.70 6.40 2.79
N GLU A 28 16.59 7.14 2.80
CA GLU A 28 15.29 6.65 3.30
C GLU A 28 14.81 5.42 2.51
N MET A 29 15.03 5.39 1.21
CA MET A 29 14.55 4.29 0.37
C MET A 29 15.24 2.97 0.74
N ILE A 30 16.57 2.96 0.84
CA ILE A 30 17.33 1.76 1.22
C ILE A 30 16.98 1.34 2.64
N THR A 31 16.92 2.30 3.57
CA THR A 31 16.59 2.04 4.96
C THR A 31 15.18 1.46 5.13
N SER A 32 14.20 1.94 4.35
CA SER A 32 12.83 1.40 4.40
C SER A 32 12.77 -0.06 3.92
N TYR A 33 13.51 -0.42 2.87
CA TYR A 33 13.65 -1.82 2.44
C TYR A 33 14.30 -2.70 3.50
N MET A 34 15.38 -2.23 4.12
CA MET A 34 16.06 -2.97 5.20
C MET A 34 15.13 -3.20 6.40
N ILE A 35 14.36 -2.17 6.78
CA ILE A 35 13.36 -2.30 7.85
C ILE A 35 12.27 -3.30 7.45
N ALA A 36 11.78 -3.27 6.21
CA ALA A 36 10.77 -4.20 5.74
C ALA A 36 11.25 -5.66 5.83
N PHE A 37 12.45 -5.97 5.36
CA PHE A 37 13.03 -7.31 5.47
C PHE A 37 13.26 -7.73 6.93
N ALA A 38 13.73 -6.82 7.79
CA ALA A 38 13.91 -7.11 9.20
C ALA A 38 12.57 -7.42 9.88
N MET A 39 11.53 -6.64 9.57
CA MET A 39 10.18 -6.85 10.12
C MET A 39 9.54 -8.14 9.60
N ASP A 40 9.79 -8.51 8.35
CA ASP A 40 9.35 -9.79 7.80
C ASP A 40 9.99 -10.97 8.56
N GLY A 41 11.30 -10.91 8.83
CA GLY A 41 11.99 -11.88 9.65
C GLY A 41 11.44 -11.97 11.08
N VAL A 42 11.17 -10.84 11.72
CA VAL A 42 10.56 -10.79 13.06
C VAL A 42 9.15 -11.39 13.04
N TYR A 43 8.34 -11.06 12.03
CA TYR A 43 7.01 -11.63 11.86
C TYR A 43 7.05 -13.14 11.68
N GLN A 44 7.92 -13.65 10.82
CA GLN A 44 8.07 -15.08 10.59
C GLN A 44 8.58 -15.81 11.85
N PHE A 45 9.53 -15.23 12.56
CA PHE A 45 10.01 -15.76 13.84
C PHE A 45 8.86 -15.86 14.86
N PHE A 46 8.06 -14.81 14.99
CA PHE A 46 6.92 -14.77 15.88
C PHE A 46 5.88 -15.85 15.55
N VAL A 47 5.49 -15.96 14.28
CA VAL A 47 4.48 -16.92 13.82
C VAL A 47 4.96 -18.37 13.90
N LEU A 48 6.25 -18.60 13.64
CA LEU A 48 6.83 -19.96 13.65
C LEU A 48 7.18 -20.50 15.04
N PHE A 49 7.63 -19.63 15.94
CA PHE A 49 8.21 -20.06 17.23
C PHE A 49 7.41 -19.61 18.46
N MET A 50 6.78 -18.45 18.43
CA MET A 50 6.05 -17.92 19.59
C MET A 50 4.60 -18.37 19.62
N MET A 51 4.01 -18.67 18.47
CA MET A 51 2.66 -19.21 18.37
C MET A 51 2.64 -20.69 18.78
N GLY A 52 1.93 -20.98 19.85
CA GLY A 52 1.84 -22.29 20.50
C GLY A 52 2.45 -22.30 21.89
N PRO A 53 3.78 -22.03 22.06
CA PRO A 53 4.41 -21.98 23.38
C PRO A 53 4.05 -20.74 24.22
N VAL A 54 4.02 -19.57 23.60
CA VAL A 54 3.78 -18.28 24.31
C VAL A 54 2.33 -17.85 24.12
N ILE A 55 1.81 -17.93 22.89
CA ILE A 55 0.41 -17.61 22.58
C ILE A 55 -0.32 -18.92 22.30
N PRO A 56 -1.24 -19.34 23.17
CA PRO A 56 -1.93 -20.61 23.00
C PRO A 56 -2.80 -20.60 21.73
N ILE A 57 -2.62 -21.60 20.88
CA ILE A 57 -3.45 -21.82 19.71
C ILE A 57 -4.55 -22.81 20.10
N ILE A 58 -5.80 -22.36 20.06
CA ILE A 58 -6.98 -23.15 20.48
C ILE A 58 -7.24 -24.31 19.50
N HIS A 59 -7.09 -24.07 18.19
CA HIS A 59 -7.36 -25.07 17.17
C HIS A 59 -6.08 -25.78 16.72
N ASN A 60 -5.96 -27.06 17.04
CA ASN A 60 -4.83 -27.90 16.66
C ASN A 60 -4.62 -28.02 15.14
N THR A 61 -5.67 -27.84 14.35
CA THR A 61 -5.62 -27.85 12.88
C THR A 61 -4.76 -26.72 12.28
N LEU A 62 -4.55 -25.63 13.02
CA LEU A 62 -3.72 -24.50 12.61
C LEU A 62 -2.24 -24.71 12.89
N LYS A 63 -1.91 -25.64 13.79
CA LYS A 63 -0.52 -25.92 14.18
C LYS A 63 0.22 -26.72 13.11
N LEU A 64 1.52 -26.50 13.04
CA LEU A 64 2.43 -27.38 12.31
C LEU A 64 2.51 -28.75 12.96
N PRO A 65 2.92 -29.82 12.25
CA PRO A 65 3.04 -31.18 12.79
C PRO A 65 3.93 -31.27 14.05
N ARG A 66 4.87 -30.35 14.23
CA ARG A 66 5.76 -30.25 15.39
C ARG A 66 5.09 -29.70 16.65
N GLY A 67 3.80 -29.39 16.62
CA GLY A 67 3.02 -28.93 17.77
C GLY A 67 3.05 -27.43 18.06
N TYR A 68 3.92 -26.65 17.42
CA TYR A 68 3.97 -25.19 17.53
C TYR A 68 4.24 -24.54 16.16
N GLY A 69 3.93 -23.25 16.07
CA GLY A 69 3.92 -22.50 14.81
C GLY A 69 2.65 -22.70 13.99
N ILE A 70 2.34 -21.74 13.15
CA ILE A 70 1.14 -21.75 12.30
C ILE A 70 1.50 -22.30 10.91
N ARG A 71 0.55 -23.03 10.30
CA ARG A 71 0.68 -23.52 8.93
C ARG A 71 0.76 -22.38 7.93
N ASN A 72 1.43 -22.62 6.79
CA ASN A 72 1.57 -21.63 5.72
C ASN A 72 0.22 -21.17 5.17
N THR A 73 -0.77 -22.03 5.13
CA THR A 73 -2.11 -21.68 4.66
C THR A 73 -3.13 -21.91 5.79
N VAL A 74 -3.83 -20.84 6.14
CA VAL A 74 -4.92 -20.85 7.12
C VAL A 74 -6.24 -20.62 6.39
N SER A 75 -7.22 -21.50 6.62
CA SER A 75 -8.56 -21.32 6.08
C SER A 75 -9.34 -20.31 6.94
N LEU A 76 -9.81 -19.26 6.31
CA LEU A 76 -10.64 -18.21 6.92
C LEU A 76 -12.11 -18.33 6.53
N LEU A 77 -12.55 -19.50 6.03
CA LEU A 77 -13.91 -19.72 5.51
C LEU A 77 -14.99 -19.35 6.53
N ASN A 78 -14.75 -19.58 7.81
CA ASN A 78 -15.70 -19.24 8.90
C ASN A 78 -15.81 -17.74 9.18
N MET A 79 -14.80 -16.95 8.78
CA MET A 79 -14.77 -15.49 8.94
C MET A 79 -15.00 -14.76 7.63
N ARG A 80 -15.12 -15.52 6.54
CA ARG A 80 -15.30 -14.95 5.21
C ARG A 80 -16.59 -14.15 5.14
N GLN A 81 -16.48 -12.93 4.61
CA GLN A 81 -17.59 -12.01 4.39
C GLN A 81 -18.36 -11.65 5.69
N SER A 82 -17.74 -11.76 6.87
CA SER A 82 -18.43 -11.44 8.12
C SER A 82 -18.85 -9.96 8.21
N LEU A 83 -18.05 -9.02 7.70
CA LEU A 83 -18.45 -7.60 7.56
C LEU A 83 -19.46 -7.40 6.42
N ASP A 84 -19.25 -8.04 5.30
CA ASP A 84 -20.10 -7.88 4.12
C ASP A 84 -21.52 -8.39 4.37
N ASN A 85 -21.67 -9.43 5.18
CA ASN A 85 -22.98 -10.01 5.56
C ASN A 85 -23.71 -9.22 6.67
N LEU A 86 -23.01 -8.36 7.44
CA LEU A 86 -23.62 -7.58 8.51
C LEU A 86 -24.66 -6.55 8.00
N LEU A 87 -24.42 -5.96 6.82
CA LEU A 87 -25.31 -5.02 6.15
C LEU A 87 -25.35 -5.33 4.65
N ALA A 88 -25.68 -6.58 4.29
CA ALA A 88 -25.82 -6.99 2.92
C ALA A 88 -27.19 -6.57 2.39
N VAL A 89 -27.21 -5.72 1.36
CA VAL A 89 -28.43 -5.39 0.61
C VAL A 89 -28.35 -6.06 -0.75
N SER A 90 -29.34 -6.87 -1.09
CA SER A 90 -29.43 -7.49 -2.40
C SER A 90 -30.11 -6.51 -3.38
N VAL A 91 -29.32 -5.94 -4.29
CA VAL A 91 -29.83 -5.10 -5.38
C VAL A 91 -29.71 -5.89 -6.69
N GLY A 92 -30.85 -6.21 -7.32
CA GLY A 92 -30.86 -6.93 -8.60
C GLY A 92 -30.24 -8.33 -8.58
N GLY A 93 -30.32 -9.05 -7.44
CA GLY A 93 -29.74 -10.41 -7.31
C GLY A 93 -28.25 -10.45 -6.94
N VAL A 94 -27.58 -9.30 -6.87
CA VAL A 94 -26.18 -9.18 -6.44
C VAL A 94 -26.14 -8.71 -5.00
N LYS A 95 -25.43 -9.44 -4.12
CA LYS A 95 -25.20 -9.02 -2.72
C LYS A 95 -24.15 -7.90 -2.71
N THR A 96 -24.58 -6.70 -2.40
CA THR A 96 -23.71 -5.54 -2.24
C THR A 96 -23.27 -5.36 -0.78
N PRO A 97 -21.97 -5.34 -0.47
CA PRO A 97 -21.44 -5.16 0.88
C PRO A 97 -21.51 -3.67 1.28
N VAL A 98 -22.68 -3.22 1.73
CA VAL A 98 -22.91 -1.80 2.06
C VAL A 98 -21.98 -1.31 3.17
N LEU A 99 -21.73 -2.15 4.20
CA LEU A 99 -20.85 -1.76 5.31
C LEU A 99 -19.42 -1.49 4.84
N THR A 100 -18.87 -2.33 3.98
CA THR A 100 -17.52 -2.14 3.41
C THR A 100 -17.45 -0.86 2.57
N LEU A 101 -18.49 -0.56 1.78
CA LEU A 101 -18.57 0.70 1.03
C LEU A 101 -18.64 1.93 1.96
N ILE A 102 -19.38 1.86 3.05
CA ILE A 102 -19.44 2.93 4.07
C ILE A 102 -18.05 3.14 4.69
N ILE A 103 -17.34 2.08 5.05
CA ILE A 103 -15.98 2.19 5.61
C ILE A 103 -15.04 2.84 4.62
N ILE A 104 -15.07 2.45 3.34
CA ILE A 104 -14.25 3.05 2.28
C ILE A 104 -14.60 4.54 2.10
N ALA A 105 -15.90 4.87 2.06
CA ALA A 105 -16.35 6.26 1.96
C ALA A 105 -15.90 7.09 3.17
N ALA A 106 -16.03 6.55 4.39
CA ALA A 106 -15.57 7.20 5.61
C ALA A 106 -14.04 7.43 5.59
N ALA A 107 -13.24 6.47 5.13
CA ALA A 107 -11.81 6.63 4.96
C ALA A 107 -11.47 7.72 3.93
N CYS A 108 -12.16 7.77 2.79
CA CYS A 108 -11.98 8.82 1.79
C CYS A 108 -12.35 10.21 2.34
N LEU A 109 -13.47 10.32 3.06
CA LEU A 109 -13.89 11.56 3.69
C LEU A 109 -12.90 12.01 4.76
N PHE A 110 -12.39 11.07 5.57
CA PHE A 110 -11.33 11.36 6.54
C PHE A 110 -10.09 11.93 5.86
N ILE A 111 -9.61 11.33 4.77
CA ILE A 111 -8.44 11.81 4.04
C ILE A 111 -8.69 13.22 3.47
N LEU A 112 -9.88 13.48 2.91
CA LEU A 112 -10.23 14.79 2.37
C LEU A 112 -10.29 15.86 3.47
N TRP A 113 -10.89 15.53 4.62
CA TRP A 113 -10.93 16.41 5.79
C TRP A 113 -9.53 16.64 6.36
N PHE A 114 -8.74 15.55 6.56
CA PHE A 114 -7.39 15.61 7.10
C PHE A 114 -6.45 16.49 6.28
N ARG A 115 -6.53 16.44 4.96
CA ARG A 115 -5.75 17.30 4.05
C ARG A 115 -6.00 18.79 4.24
N ARG A 116 -7.14 19.18 4.83
CA ARG A 116 -7.48 20.58 5.14
C ARG A 116 -7.00 21.00 6.52
N THR A 117 -6.60 20.08 7.38
CA THR A 117 -6.04 20.36 8.71
C THR A 117 -4.63 20.91 8.59
N LYS A 118 -4.16 21.61 9.66
CA LYS A 118 -2.77 22.09 9.76
C LYS A 118 -1.77 20.98 9.53
N LEU A 119 -1.93 19.83 10.21
CA LEU A 119 -1.04 18.67 10.04
C LEU A 119 -1.01 18.15 8.61
N GLY A 120 -2.15 18.10 7.92
CA GLY A 120 -2.21 17.67 6.53
C GLY A 120 -1.51 18.64 5.58
N GLN A 121 -1.57 19.93 5.86
CA GLN A 121 -0.84 20.96 5.11
C GLN A 121 0.65 20.92 5.41
N ASP A 122 1.06 20.76 6.67
CA ASP A 122 2.45 20.60 7.08
C ASP A 122 3.09 19.36 6.40
N MET A 123 2.37 18.23 6.34
CA MET A 123 2.81 17.02 5.63
C MET A 123 3.02 17.28 4.13
N ARG A 124 2.15 18.09 3.52
CA ARG A 124 2.25 18.44 2.12
C ARG A 124 3.45 19.35 1.86
N ALA A 125 3.69 20.33 2.71
CA ALA A 125 4.85 21.23 2.63
C ALA A 125 6.17 20.45 2.78
N VAL A 126 6.28 19.58 3.79
CA VAL A 126 7.44 18.70 4.01
C VAL A 126 7.66 17.74 2.85
N GLY A 127 6.59 17.27 2.20
CA GLY A 127 6.67 16.39 1.01
C GLY A 127 7.10 17.11 -0.26
N GLN A 128 6.99 18.44 -0.34
CA GLN A 128 7.48 19.24 -1.47
C GLN A 128 8.95 19.59 -1.29
N ASP A 129 9.32 20.19 -0.16
CA ASP A 129 10.69 20.53 0.18
C ASP A 129 10.84 20.55 1.71
N MET A 130 11.76 19.72 2.22
CA MET A 130 12.00 19.60 3.65
C MET A 130 12.77 20.78 4.24
N GLU A 131 13.65 21.42 3.45
CA GLU A 131 14.46 22.56 3.90
C GLU A 131 13.58 23.80 3.98
N VAL A 132 12.85 24.10 2.93
CA VAL A 132 11.89 25.21 2.90
C VAL A 132 10.83 25.08 3.99
N ALA A 133 10.32 23.86 4.22
CA ALA A 133 9.34 23.61 5.30
C ALA A 133 9.94 23.85 6.70
N ARG A 134 11.21 23.51 6.89
CA ARG A 134 11.92 23.77 8.15
C ARG A 134 12.13 25.26 8.38
N ASP A 135 12.53 26.00 7.35
CA ASP A 135 12.72 27.46 7.42
C ASP A 135 11.41 28.19 7.68
N ALA A 136 10.29 27.64 7.21
CA ALA A 136 8.93 28.10 7.55
C ALA A 136 8.48 27.73 8.97
N GLY A 137 9.33 27.13 9.81
CA GLY A 137 9.06 26.78 11.20
C GLY A 137 8.29 25.46 11.39
N ILE A 138 8.16 24.62 10.37
CA ILE A 138 7.50 23.32 10.47
C ILE A 138 8.46 22.31 11.06
N ASN A 139 8.03 21.58 12.11
CA ASN A 139 8.81 20.48 12.67
C ASN A 139 8.77 19.25 11.75
N VAL A 140 9.73 19.20 10.81
CA VAL A 140 9.82 18.15 9.78
C VAL A 140 9.87 16.75 10.38
N GLU A 141 10.66 16.55 11.45
CA GLU A 141 10.85 15.22 12.05
C GLU A 141 9.55 14.69 12.68
N ARG A 142 8.85 15.54 13.41
CA ARG A 142 7.56 15.20 14.03
C ARG A 142 6.51 14.92 12.95
N THR A 143 6.44 15.75 11.92
CA THR A 143 5.51 15.60 10.81
C THR A 143 5.72 14.27 10.06
N ARG A 144 6.96 13.88 9.80
CA ARG A 144 7.32 12.60 9.20
C ARG A 144 6.90 11.41 10.07
N VAL A 145 7.14 11.44 11.37
CA VAL A 145 6.70 10.37 12.29
C VAL A 145 5.19 10.24 12.30
N ILE A 146 4.45 11.35 12.36
CA ILE A 146 2.98 11.32 12.36
C ILE A 146 2.46 10.75 11.03
N SER A 147 3.07 11.11 9.89
CA SER A 147 2.67 10.55 8.59
C SER A 147 2.88 9.03 8.52
N MET A 148 3.97 8.52 9.08
CA MET A 148 4.22 7.07 9.17
C MET A 148 3.21 6.37 10.07
N VAL A 149 2.87 6.96 11.22
CA VAL A 149 1.83 6.41 12.12
C VAL A 149 0.48 6.33 11.42
N ILE A 150 0.06 7.37 10.73
CA ILE A 150 -1.21 7.36 9.99
C ILE A 150 -1.17 6.29 8.89
N SER A 151 -0.08 6.20 8.14
CA SER A 151 0.09 5.21 7.08
C SER A 151 0.03 3.77 7.62
N THR A 152 0.73 3.46 8.71
CA THR A 152 0.72 2.11 9.31
C THR A 152 -0.64 1.73 9.89
N VAL A 153 -1.36 2.67 10.48
CA VAL A 153 -2.73 2.44 10.98
C VAL A 153 -3.68 2.13 9.82
N PHE A 154 -3.65 2.93 8.73
CA PHE A 154 -4.47 2.66 7.55
C PHE A 154 -4.11 1.33 6.87
N ALA A 155 -2.81 0.99 6.81
CA ALA A 155 -2.37 -0.31 6.29
C ALA A 155 -2.91 -1.47 7.13
N GLY A 156 -2.90 -1.36 8.46
CA GLY A 156 -3.48 -2.33 9.37
C GLY A 156 -5.00 -2.52 9.15
N PHE A 157 -5.76 -1.44 9.02
CA PHE A 157 -7.18 -1.51 8.70
C PHE A 157 -7.44 -2.12 7.32
N GLY A 158 -6.67 -1.71 6.31
CA GLY A 158 -6.76 -2.28 4.97
C GLY A 158 -6.53 -3.79 4.96
N MET A 159 -5.54 -4.26 5.73
CA MET A 159 -5.26 -5.69 5.87
C MET A 159 -6.40 -6.45 6.55
N ILE A 160 -7.02 -5.90 7.59
CA ILE A 160 -8.17 -6.52 8.26
C ILE A 160 -9.36 -6.65 7.31
N ILE A 161 -9.66 -5.62 6.52
CA ILE A 161 -10.74 -5.65 5.53
C ILE A 161 -10.41 -6.68 4.44
N TYR A 162 -9.16 -6.75 3.99
CA TYR A 162 -8.74 -7.72 3.00
C TYR A 162 -8.88 -9.17 3.49
N LEU A 163 -8.48 -9.46 4.73
CA LEU A 163 -8.56 -10.79 5.32
C LEU A 163 -9.96 -11.39 5.30
N GLN A 164 -10.99 -10.56 5.34
CA GLN A 164 -12.39 -11.02 5.30
C GLN A 164 -12.84 -11.46 3.90
N ASN A 165 -12.16 -10.99 2.85
CA ASN A 165 -12.49 -11.36 1.47
C ASN A 165 -11.71 -12.59 0.98
N VAL A 166 -10.70 -13.02 1.74
CA VAL A 166 -9.85 -14.16 1.37
C VAL A 166 -10.34 -15.44 2.05
N GLY A 167 -10.59 -16.47 1.26
CA GLY A 167 -10.98 -17.78 1.80
C GLY A 167 -9.82 -18.54 2.43
N ASN A 168 -8.63 -18.45 1.80
CA ASN A 168 -7.40 -19.08 2.28
C ASN A 168 -6.32 -18.01 2.41
N PHE A 169 -5.73 -17.90 3.59
CA PHE A 169 -4.74 -16.89 3.92
C PHE A 169 -3.33 -17.51 3.93
N PRO A 170 -2.43 -17.11 3.00
CA PRO A 170 -1.04 -17.50 3.05
C PRO A 170 -0.31 -16.71 4.14
N THR A 171 -0.08 -17.33 5.29
CA THR A 171 0.42 -16.70 6.50
C THR A 171 1.73 -15.95 6.31
N TYR A 172 2.65 -16.48 5.51
CA TYR A 172 4.00 -15.90 5.38
C TYR A 172 4.18 -14.87 4.26
N THR A 173 3.32 -14.86 3.25
CA THR A 173 3.53 -14.06 2.03
C THR A 173 2.39 -13.08 1.71
N ALA A 174 1.26 -13.18 2.39
CA ALA A 174 0.08 -12.37 2.09
C ALA A 174 0.34 -10.86 2.16
N HIS A 175 1.05 -10.39 3.17
CA HIS A 175 1.32 -8.98 3.37
C HIS A 175 2.17 -8.39 2.23
N THR A 176 3.19 -9.13 1.78
CA THR A 176 4.05 -8.73 0.64
C THR A 176 3.24 -8.66 -0.65
N GLN A 177 2.42 -9.68 -0.91
CA GLN A 177 1.61 -9.75 -2.12
C GLN A 177 0.57 -8.62 -2.19
N ILE A 178 -0.11 -8.33 -1.07
CA ILE A 178 -1.10 -7.25 -0.99
C ILE A 178 -0.45 -5.88 -1.16
N GLY A 179 0.71 -5.68 -0.52
CA GLY A 179 1.50 -4.46 -0.67
C GLY A 179 1.87 -4.21 -2.13
N MET A 180 2.38 -5.23 -2.82
CA MET A 180 2.74 -5.15 -4.25
C MET A 180 1.52 -4.83 -5.12
N PHE A 181 0.39 -5.50 -4.92
CA PHE A 181 -0.82 -5.24 -5.69
C PHE A 181 -1.41 -3.85 -5.44
N SER A 182 -1.34 -3.34 -4.21
CA SER A 182 -1.79 -1.99 -3.87
C SER A 182 -0.97 -0.92 -4.59
N ILE A 183 0.35 -1.09 -4.61
CA ILE A 183 1.26 -0.18 -5.34
C ILE A 183 1.00 -0.27 -6.85
N ALA A 184 0.86 -1.49 -7.38
CA ALA A 184 0.54 -1.71 -8.79
C ALA A 184 -0.76 -1.03 -9.20
N ALA A 185 -1.83 -1.19 -8.41
CA ALA A 185 -3.10 -0.55 -8.67
C ALA A 185 -2.97 0.98 -8.69
N LEU A 186 -2.24 1.58 -7.74
CA LEU A 186 -2.00 3.01 -7.71
C LEU A 186 -1.28 3.52 -8.96
N LEU A 187 -0.22 2.83 -9.39
CA LEU A 187 0.57 3.21 -10.57
C LEU A 187 -0.25 3.09 -11.86
N VAL A 188 -1.02 2.00 -12.01
CA VAL A 188 -1.94 1.79 -13.14
C VAL A 188 -3.02 2.88 -13.18
N GLY A 189 -3.48 3.35 -12.03
CA GLY A 189 -4.40 4.47 -11.91
C GLY A 189 -3.81 5.85 -12.22
N GLY A 190 -2.52 5.90 -12.59
CA GLY A 190 -1.82 7.15 -12.93
C GLY A 190 -1.32 7.94 -11.73
N ALA A 191 -1.22 7.32 -10.56
CA ALA A 191 -0.52 7.92 -9.43
C ALA A 191 0.99 7.93 -9.70
N SER A 192 1.69 8.88 -9.10
CA SER A 192 3.15 8.95 -9.09
C SER A 192 3.67 8.89 -7.66
N VAL A 193 4.98 8.67 -7.51
CA VAL A 193 5.63 8.70 -6.19
C VAL A 193 5.44 10.06 -5.50
N GLU A 194 5.34 11.13 -6.28
CA GLU A 194 5.20 12.51 -5.76
C GLU A 194 3.74 12.93 -5.59
N LYS A 195 2.83 12.39 -6.41
CA LYS A 195 1.42 12.81 -6.42
C LYS A 195 0.48 11.63 -6.60
N ALA A 196 -0.42 11.46 -5.64
CA ALA A 196 -1.53 10.53 -5.71
C ALA A 196 -2.85 11.24 -5.34
N SER A 197 -3.93 10.83 -5.99
CA SER A 197 -5.27 11.33 -5.71
C SER A 197 -6.24 10.18 -5.48
N ILE A 198 -7.34 10.45 -4.80
CA ILE A 198 -8.40 9.45 -4.58
C ILE A 198 -8.96 8.93 -5.92
N LYS A 199 -9.04 9.79 -6.94
CA LYS A 199 -9.47 9.37 -8.29
C LYS A 199 -8.54 8.31 -8.88
N ASN A 200 -7.22 8.49 -8.72
CA ASN A 200 -6.22 7.51 -9.17
C ASN A 200 -6.37 6.17 -8.44
N VAL A 201 -6.71 6.19 -7.14
CA VAL A 201 -6.95 4.95 -6.38
C VAL A 201 -8.12 4.18 -6.97
N PHE A 202 -9.29 4.83 -7.14
CA PHE A 202 -10.48 4.17 -7.69
C PHE A 202 -10.25 3.65 -9.12
N LEU A 203 -9.70 4.50 -9.99
CA LEU A 203 -9.41 4.11 -11.36
C LEU A 203 -8.42 2.92 -11.39
N GLY A 204 -7.37 3.00 -10.59
CA GLY A 204 -6.35 1.96 -10.51
C GLY A 204 -6.88 0.63 -9.99
N VAL A 205 -7.68 0.66 -8.93
CA VAL A 205 -8.31 -0.55 -8.38
C VAL A 205 -9.23 -1.20 -9.42
N ILE A 206 -10.07 -0.43 -10.11
CA ILE A 206 -10.98 -0.97 -11.13
C ILE A 206 -10.16 -1.59 -12.28
N LEU A 207 -9.21 -0.87 -12.84
CA LEU A 207 -8.39 -1.35 -13.96
C LEU A 207 -7.57 -2.58 -13.57
N PHE A 208 -6.88 -2.51 -12.43
CA PHE A 208 -6.03 -3.61 -11.98
C PHE A 208 -6.83 -4.86 -11.64
N HIS A 209 -7.97 -4.74 -10.94
CA HIS A 209 -8.82 -5.89 -10.61
C HIS A 209 -9.49 -6.49 -11.85
N THR A 210 -9.94 -5.66 -12.78
CA THR A 210 -10.48 -6.16 -14.06
C THR A 210 -9.43 -7.00 -14.79
N MET A 211 -8.22 -6.49 -14.92
CA MET A 211 -7.11 -7.22 -15.50
C MET A 211 -6.80 -8.51 -14.72
N PHE A 212 -6.79 -8.44 -13.41
CA PHE A 212 -6.50 -9.57 -12.52
C PHE A 212 -7.52 -10.71 -12.63
N ILE A 213 -8.77 -10.38 -12.97
CA ILE A 213 -9.84 -11.37 -13.22
C ILE A 213 -9.81 -11.89 -14.65
N VAL A 214 -9.56 -11.02 -15.63
CA VAL A 214 -9.60 -11.38 -17.05
C VAL A 214 -8.37 -12.18 -17.46
N ALA A 215 -7.18 -11.82 -16.97
CA ALA A 215 -5.92 -12.45 -17.38
C ALA A 215 -5.90 -13.99 -17.23
N PRO A 216 -6.28 -14.60 -16.08
CA PRO A 216 -6.31 -16.06 -15.96
C PRO A 216 -7.32 -16.72 -16.89
N ARG A 217 -8.49 -16.10 -17.09
CA ARG A 217 -9.51 -16.63 -18.00
C ARG A 217 -9.00 -16.65 -19.44
N THR A 218 -8.35 -15.56 -19.88
CA THR A 218 -7.73 -15.48 -21.19
C THR A 218 -6.63 -16.54 -21.36
N GLY A 219 -5.76 -16.67 -20.36
CA GLY A 219 -4.71 -17.69 -20.35
C GLY A 219 -5.27 -19.10 -20.47
N THR A 220 -6.31 -19.43 -19.70
CA THR A 220 -6.99 -20.74 -19.76
C THR A 220 -7.64 -21.00 -21.13
N VAL A 221 -8.27 -19.98 -21.72
CA VAL A 221 -8.90 -20.11 -23.07
C VAL A 221 -7.85 -20.37 -24.15
N ILE A 222 -6.69 -19.72 -24.07
CA ILE A 222 -5.62 -19.88 -25.06
C ILE A 222 -4.92 -21.24 -24.92
N THR A 223 -4.68 -21.70 -23.71
CA THR A 223 -3.84 -22.88 -23.45
C THR A 223 -4.63 -24.14 -23.12
N GLY A 224 -5.92 -24.01 -22.77
CA GLY A 224 -6.76 -25.12 -22.32
C GLY A 224 -6.49 -25.57 -20.87
N ASP A 225 -5.50 -24.99 -20.17
CA ASP A 225 -5.11 -25.38 -18.82
C ASP A 225 -5.30 -24.22 -17.82
N SER A 226 -6.02 -24.48 -16.74
CA SER A 226 -6.29 -23.48 -15.70
C SER A 226 -5.04 -23.12 -14.86
N MET A 227 -4.08 -24.03 -14.76
CA MET A 227 -2.81 -23.78 -14.07
C MET A 227 -1.98 -22.74 -14.84
N ILE A 228 -1.93 -22.87 -16.17
CA ILE A 228 -1.26 -21.91 -17.04
C ILE A 228 -1.99 -20.56 -16.97
N GLY A 229 -3.31 -20.56 -16.89
CA GLY A 229 -4.09 -19.33 -16.66
C GLY A 229 -3.67 -18.59 -15.40
N GLU A 230 -3.40 -19.27 -14.29
CA GLU A 230 -2.91 -18.65 -13.06
C GLU A 230 -1.49 -18.05 -13.22
N TYR A 231 -0.59 -18.74 -13.91
CA TYR A 231 0.73 -18.20 -14.25
C TYR A 231 0.63 -16.97 -15.17
N PHE A 232 -0.31 -17.00 -16.11
CA PHE A 232 -0.58 -15.87 -16.99
C PHE A 232 -1.03 -14.64 -16.23
N ARG A 233 -1.85 -14.80 -15.18
CA ARG A 233 -2.23 -13.71 -14.26
C ARG A 233 -1.03 -13.07 -13.59
N VAL A 234 -0.11 -13.90 -13.04
CA VAL A 234 1.10 -13.42 -12.39
C VAL A 234 2.00 -12.68 -13.39
N PHE A 235 2.21 -13.26 -14.56
CA PHE A 235 3.01 -12.63 -15.62
C PHE A 235 2.44 -11.26 -16.04
N VAL A 236 1.15 -11.18 -16.35
CA VAL A 236 0.49 -9.94 -16.77
C VAL A 236 0.55 -8.90 -15.65
N SER A 237 0.35 -9.29 -14.39
CA SER A 237 0.44 -8.37 -13.25
C SER A 237 1.83 -7.72 -13.14
N TYR A 238 2.89 -8.50 -13.21
CA TYR A 238 4.26 -7.96 -13.18
C TYR A 238 4.63 -7.18 -14.43
N ALA A 239 4.17 -7.61 -15.61
CA ALA A 239 4.38 -6.86 -16.85
C ALA A 239 3.76 -5.46 -16.78
N VAL A 240 2.53 -5.36 -16.30
CA VAL A 240 1.83 -4.07 -16.13
C VAL A 240 2.53 -3.17 -15.11
N ILE A 241 2.99 -3.72 -13.98
CA ILE A 241 3.79 -2.96 -13.01
C ILE A 241 5.06 -2.40 -13.66
N THR A 242 5.79 -3.24 -14.40
CA THR A 242 7.02 -2.85 -15.08
C THR A 242 6.77 -1.75 -16.12
N ILE A 243 5.74 -1.92 -16.95
CA ILE A 243 5.35 -0.92 -17.96
C ILE A 243 4.96 0.40 -17.28
N ALA A 244 4.16 0.36 -16.23
CA ALA A 244 3.75 1.56 -15.49
C ALA A 244 4.96 2.31 -14.90
N LEU A 245 5.94 1.60 -14.33
CA LEU A 245 7.18 2.19 -13.81
C LEU A 245 8.03 2.80 -14.93
N VAL A 246 8.21 2.11 -16.04
CA VAL A 246 8.97 2.60 -17.20
C VAL A 246 8.32 3.87 -17.79
N MET A 247 7.00 3.85 -17.93
CA MET A 247 6.25 5.03 -18.40
C MET A 247 6.39 6.22 -17.44
N TYR A 248 6.34 5.95 -16.14
CA TYR A 248 6.55 6.98 -15.12
C TYR A 248 7.95 7.61 -15.22
N GLU A 249 9.01 6.79 -15.28
CA GLU A 249 10.38 7.28 -15.41
C GLU A 249 10.60 8.03 -16.73
N ALA A 250 10.05 7.54 -17.84
CA ALA A 250 10.12 8.24 -19.12
C ALA A 250 9.45 9.62 -19.07
N LYS A 251 8.28 9.72 -18.42
CA LYS A 251 7.57 10.99 -18.22
C LYS A 251 8.37 11.95 -17.32
N LYS A 252 8.98 11.45 -16.26
CA LYS A 252 9.83 12.22 -15.34
C LYS A 252 11.07 12.77 -16.05
N ARG A 253 11.74 11.96 -16.89
CA ARG A 253 12.89 12.38 -17.69
C ARG A 253 12.51 13.49 -18.68
N LYS A 254 11.38 13.35 -19.39
CA LYS A 254 10.88 14.39 -20.30
C LYS A 254 10.60 15.70 -19.57
N ALA A 255 9.98 15.66 -18.39
CA ALA A 255 9.68 16.84 -17.59
C ALA A 255 10.96 17.55 -17.11
N LYS A 256 11.99 16.79 -16.67
CA LYS A 256 13.29 17.35 -16.28
C LYS A 256 14.04 17.97 -17.46
N SER A 257 14.01 17.34 -18.63
CA SER A 257 14.61 17.88 -19.84
C SER A 257 13.94 19.17 -20.29
N ALA A 258 12.62 19.24 -20.25
CA ALA A 258 11.87 20.46 -20.57
C ALA A 258 12.18 21.60 -19.60
N ALA A 259 12.23 21.33 -18.29
CA ALA A 259 12.61 22.33 -17.28
C ALA A 259 14.05 22.81 -17.45
N GLY A 260 15.00 21.93 -17.80
CA GLY A 260 16.38 22.32 -18.10
C GLY A 260 16.50 23.21 -19.33
N LEU A 261 15.73 22.94 -20.37
CA LEU A 261 15.69 23.79 -21.58
C LEU A 261 15.08 25.17 -21.29
N GLN A 262 14.06 25.26 -20.46
CA GLN A 262 13.48 26.54 -20.04
C GLN A 262 14.48 27.37 -19.23
N LEU A 263 15.15 26.78 -18.25
CA LEU A 263 16.18 27.47 -17.47
C LEU A 263 17.34 28.01 -18.36
N ALA A 264 17.79 27.22 -19.35
CA ALA A 264 18.81 27.65 -20.27
C ALA A 264 18.33 28.80 -21.18
N ALA A 265 17.07 28.75 -21.62
CA ALA A 265 16.46 29.82 -22.41
C ALA A 265 16.33 31.14 -21.60
N ASP A 266 15.92 31.04 -20.34
CA ASP A 266 15.76 32.17 -19.44
C ASP A 266 17.14 32.82 -19.14
N GLN A 267 18.20 32.02 -18.95
CA GLN A 267 19.57 32.51 -18.77
C GLN A 267 20.11 33.26 -20.01
N LEU A 268 19.87 32.73 -21.20
CA LEU A 268 20.24 33.38 -22.44
C LEU A 268 19.51 34.72 -22.65
N ALA A 269 18.21 34.75 -22.33
CA ALA A 269 17.42 35.97 -22.39
C ALA A 269 17.93 37.06 -21.40
N GLU A 270 18.35 36.64 -20.18
CA GLU A 270 18.95 37.54 -19.21
C GLU A 270 20.33 38.08 -19.65
N GLU A 271 21.15 37.24 -20.28
CA GLU A 271 22.46 37.68 -20.86
C GLU A 271 22.27 38.66 -22.00
N GLU A 272 21.32 38.42 -22.90
CA GLU A 272 21.02 39.36 -24.00
C GLU A 272 20.44 40.68 -23.48
N ALA A 273 19.69 40.67 -22.41
CA ALA A 273 19.15 41.89 -21.78
C ALA A 273 20.25 42.74 -21.10
N LYS A 274 21.29 42.08 -20.55
CA LYS A 274 22.45 42.77 -19.94
C LYS A 274 23.45 43.29 -20.96
N ALA A 275 23.45 42.78 -22.20
CA ALA A 275 24.34 43.16 -23.28
C ALA A 275 23.81 44.37 -24.11
N LYS A 276 22.55 44.75 -23.92
CA LYS A 276 21.91 45.96 -24.46
C LYS A 276 21.93 47.11 -23.44
#